data_35de08966f6ef241e792f570d0a975b4
#
_entry.id   35de08966f6ef241e792f570d0a975b4
#
_cell.length_a   1.000
_cell.length_b   1.000
_cell.length_c   1.000
_cell.angle_alpha   90.00
_cell.angle_beta   90.00
_cell.angle_gamma   90.00
#
_symmetry.space_group_name_H-M   'P 1'
#
loop_
_entity.id
_entity.type
_entity.pdbx_description
1 polymer ?
#
loop_
_entity_poly.entity_id
_entity_poly.type
_entity_poly.pdbx_seq_one_letter_code
_entity_poly.pdbx_strand_id
1 'polypeptide(L)'
;MEFLKNLDTIVETLENEERVLFAYLYGSVAAGEKGNDIDIAVFSATDADPHKLSADLKVDLHKKTDIAPDSFDVRILNTLVERGDIFGLLYLRNVLKAGKILVDKNPKVRGDFLERYGTRFRECEGLMQEVLA
;
A
#
# COMPACT_ATOMS: atom_id res chain seq x y z
N MET A 1 18.21 -13.04 -0.51
CA MET A 1 17.71 -11.66 -0.38
C MET A 1 16.88 -11.56 0.89
N GLU A 2 17.16 -10.56 1.69
CA GLU A 2 16.53 -10.37 3.00
C GLU A 2 15.01 -10.29 2.94
N PHE A 3 14.48 -9.62 1.93
CA PHE A 3 13.03 -9.50 1.76
C PHE A 3 12.36 -10.86 1.56
N LEU A 4 12.87 -11.68 0.62
CA LEU A 4 12.27 -12.99 0.34
C LEU A 4 12.29 -13.90 1.56
N LYS A 5 13.36 -13.83 2.35
CA LYS A 5 13.49 -14.59 3.59
C LYS A 5 12.43 -14.19 4.62
N ASN A 6 12.00 -12.92 4.61
CA ASN A 6 11.09 -12.37 5.60
C ASN A 6 9.67 -12.17 5.08
N LEU A 7 9.36 -12.57 3.84
CA LEU A 7 8.06 -12.32 3.23
C LEU A 7 6.91 -12.88 4.07
N ASP A 8 7.03 -14.13 4.52
CA ASP A 8 5.99 -14.78 5.32
C ASP A 8 5.77 -14.03 6.65
N THR A 9 6.85 -13.54 7.25
CA THR A 9 6.78 -12.78 8.50
C THR A 9 6.09 -11.44 8.28
N ILE A 10 6.39 -10.77 7.17
CA ILE A 10 5.74 -9.50 6.80
C ILE A 10 4.23 -9.72 6.61
N VAL A 11 3.84 -10.74 5.85
CA VAL A 11 2.43 -11.06 5.64
C VAL A 11 1.74 -11.36 6.96
N GLU A 12 2.34 -12.19 7.81
CA GLU A 12 1.78 -12.53 9.12
C GLU A 12 1.60 -11.29 9.99
N THR A 13 2.57 -10.39 10.00
CA THR A 13 2.47 -9.14 10.76
C THR A 13 1.28 -8.30 10.31
N LEU A 14 1.08 -8.18 9.00
CA LEU A 14 -0.05 -7.44 8.45
C LEU A 14 -1.38 -8.14 8.73
N GLU A 15 -1.41 -9.46 8.67
CA GLU A 15 -2.62 -10.23 8.97
C GLU A 15 -3.04 -10.10 10.43
N ASN A 16 -2.08 -10.04 11.34
CA ASN A 16 -2.35 -9.93 12.77
C ASN A 16 -2.66 -8.50 13.23
N GLU A 17 -2.47 -7.50 12.37
CA GLU A 17 -2.82 -6.13 12.69
C GLU A 17 -4.28 -5.85 12.33
N GLU A 18 -5.14 -5.72 13.33
CA GLU A 18 -6.59 -5.54 13.14
C GLU A 18 -6.96 -4.32 12.30
N ARG A 19 -6.15 -3.27 12.35
CA ARG A 19 -6.41 -2.03 11.61
C ARG A 19 -6.16 -2.16 10.12
N VAL A 20 -5.46 -3.21 9.67
CA VAL A 20 -5.17 -3.44 8.25
C VAL A 20 -6.29 -4.29 7.65
N LEU A 21 -6.94 -3.79 6.59
CA LEU A 21 -7.97 -4.53 5.87
C LEU A 21 -7.41 -5.22 4.62
N PHE A 22 -6.58 -4.52 3.86
CA PHE A 22 -5.80 -5.14 2.79
C PHE A 22 -4.52 -4.35 2.56
N ALA A 23 -3.54 -4.98 1.91
CA ALA A 23 -2.24 -4.36 1.67
C ALA A 23 -1.59 -4.88 0.40
N TYR A 24 -0.88 -3.99 -0.28
CA TYR A 24 -0.10 -4.29 -1.48
C TYR A 24 1.38 -4.06 -1.24
N LEU A 25 2.20 -4.91 -1.84
CA LEU A 25 3.63 -4.66 -2.01
C LEU A 25 3.82 -4.03 -3.39
N TYR A 26 4.58 -2.95 -3.47
CA TYR A 26 4.85 -2.29 -4.75
C TYR A 26 6.30 -1.79 -4.79
N GLY A 27 6.66 -1.10 -5.90
CA GLY A 27 7.99 -0.55 -6.05
C GLY A 27 9.02 -1.57 -6.50
N SER A 28 10.29 -1.28 -6.31
CA SER A 28 11.41 -2.06 -6.83
C SER A 28 11.45 -3.50 -6.29
N VAL A 29 11.12 -3.69 -5.02
CA VAL A 29 11.13 -5.03 -4.41
C VAL A 29 10.04 -5.91 -5.03
N ALA A 30 8.83 -5.34 -5.26
CA ALA A 30 7.74 -6.08 -5.91
C ALA A 30 8.10 -6.48 -7.34
N ALA A 31 8.88 -5.66 -8.04
CA ALA A 31 9.34 -5.94 -9.40
C ALA A 31 10.54 -6.90 -9.46
N GLY A 32 11.02 -7.37 -8.31
CA GLY A 32 12.17 -8.27 -8.25
C GLY A 32 13.52 -7.57 -8.36
N GLU A 33 13.53 -6.25 -8.30
CA GLU A 33 14.75 -5.46 -8.35
C GLU A 33 15.37 -5.35 -6.95
N LYS A 34 16.68 -5.09 -6.91
CA LYS A 34 17.36 -4.80 -5.66
C LYS A 34 17.01 -3.39 -5.22
N GLY A 35 16.03 -3.29 -4.33
CA GLY A 35 15.66 -2.02 -3.71
C GLY A 35 16.16 -1.96 -2.28
N ASN A 36 16.39 -0.76 -1.80
CA ASN A 36 16.72 -0.54 -0.40
C ASN A 36 15.46 -0.45 0.46
N ASP A 37 14.32 -0.09 -0.15
CA ASP A 37 13.07 0.14 0.55
C ASP A 37 12.02 -0.90 0.18
N ILE A 38 11.26 -1.30 1.18
CA ILE A 38 10.10 -2.18 1.03
C ILE A 38 8.87 -1.29 1.09
N ASP A 39 8.18 -1.13 -0.05
CA ASP A 39 7.04 -0.22 -0.17
C ASP A 39 5.75 -1.00 0.03
N ILE A 40 5.00 -0.64 1.08
CA ILE A 40 3.74 -1.28 1.44
C ILE A 40 2.62 -0.24 1.44
N ALA A 41 1.59 -0.51 0.67
CA ALA A 41 0.39 0.33 0.60
C ALA A 41 -0.73 -0.37 1.36
N VAL A 42 -1.27 0.30 2.38
CA VAL A 42 -2.23 -0.29 3.32
C VAL A 42 -3.56 0.43 3.25
N PHE A 43 -4.64 -0.32 3.14
CA PHE A 43 -5.99 0.21 3.36
C PHE A 43 -6.42 -0.17 4.77
N SER A 44 -6.70 0.83 5.58
CA SER A 44 -6.97 0.63 7.00
C SER A 44 -8.46 0.71 7.33
N ALA A 45 -8.83 0.22 8.51
CA ALA A 45 -10.14 0.44 9.09
C ALA A 45 -10.38 1.95 9.25
N THR A 46 -11.65 2.37 9.09
CA THR A 46 -12.01 3.79 9.02
C THR A 46 -11.71 4.58 10.28
N ASP A 47 -11.69 3.92 11.43
CA ASP A 47 -11.41 4.55 12.73
C ASP A 47 -9.92 4.58 13.10
N ALA A 48 -9.06 4.03 12.26
CA ALA A 48 -7.62 4.01 12.53
C ALA A 48 -6.96 5.35 12.20
N ASP A 49 -6.06 5.79 13.09
CA ASP A 49 -5.21 6.95 12.81
C ASP A 49 -4.11 6.52 11.82
N PRO A 50 -4.08 7.10 10.61
CA PRO A 50 -3.13 6.65 9.59
C PRO A 50 -1.67 6.85 9.98
N HIS A 51 -1.33 7.95 10.62
CA HIS A 51 0.05 8.23 11.03
C HIS A 51 0.52 7.25 12.10
N LYS A 52 -0.34 6.98 13.07
CA LYS A 52 -0.05 6.03 14.13
C LYS A 52 0.07 4.62 13.58
N LEU A 53 -0.83 4.21 12.71
CA LEU A 53 -0.79 2.89 12.09
C LEU A 53 0.50 2.69 11.30
N SER A 54 0.87 3.66 10.48
CA SER A 54 2.12 3.59 9.70
C SER A 54 3.34 3.43 10.60
N ALA A 55 3.43 4.23 11.67
CA ALA A 55 4.53 4.15 12.62
C ALA A 55 4.56 2.82 13.36
N ASP A 56 3.40 2.36 13.84
CA ASP A 56 3.30 1.10 14.56
C ASP A 56 3.70 -0.10 13.69
N LEU A 57 3.27 -0.10 12.43
CA LEU A 57 3.64 -1.16 11.48
C LEU A 57 5.15 -1.21 11.24
N LYS A 58 5.80 -0.05 11.08
CA LYS A 58 7.26 -0.01 10.88
C LYS A 58 7.99 -0.61 12.07
N VAL A 59 7.55 -0.27 13.28
CA VAL A 59 8.16 -0.81 14.51
C VAL A 59 7.95 -2.31 14.62
N ASP A 60 6.72 -2.78 14.38
CA ASP A 60 6.40 -4.21 14.47
C ASP A 60 7.15 -5.02 13.43
N LEU A 61 7.21 -4.52 12.20
CA LEU A 61 7.96 -5.17 11.12
C LEU A 61 9.44 -5.26 11.46
N HIS A 62 10.02 -4.18 11.99
CA HIS A 62 11.41 -4.19 12.44
C HIS A 62 11.65 -5.26 13.51
N LYS A 63 10.80 -5.28 14.54
CA LYS A 63 10.94 -6.24 15.64
C LYS A 63 10.91 -7.69 15.19
N LYS A 64 10.12 -7.99 14.17
CA LYS A 64 9.91 -9.37 13.71
C LYS A 64 10.87 -9.80 12.60
N THR A 65 11.43 -8.85 11.85
CA THR A 65 12.29 -9.16 10.69
C THR A 65 13.74 -8.77 10.88
N ASP A 66 14.05 -7.92 11.84
CA ASP A 66 15.35 -7.24 12.03
C ASP A 66 15.74 -6.30 10.88
N ILE A 67 14.86 -6.10 9.91
CA ILE A 67 15.05 -5.09 8.87
C ILE A 67 14.83 -3.72 9.50
N ALA A 68 15.72 -2.75 9.21
CA ALA A 68 15.64 -1.41 9.80
C ALA A 68 14.26 -0.77 9.54
N PRO A 69 13.67 -0.06 10.53
CA PRO A 69 12.36 0.57 10.35
C PRO A 69 12.33 1.53 9.16
N ASP A 70 13.40 2.26 8.92
CA ASP A 70 13.50 3.20 7.80
C ASP A 70 13.52 2.52 6.43
N SER A 71 13.73 1.20 6.39
CA SER A 71 13.66 0.44 5.14
C SER A 71 12.22 0.12 4.72
N PHE A 72 11.25 0.37 5.58
CA PHE A 72 9.84 0.18 5.26
C PHE A 72 9.19 1.54 4.95
N ASP A 73 8.61 1.69 3.77
CA ASP A 73 7.76 2.83 3.42
C ASP A 73 6.31 2.33 3.47
N VAL A 74 5.58 2.73 4.51
CA VAL A 74 4.19 2.32 4.72
C VAL A 74 3.27 3.51 4.46
N ARG A 75 2.44 3.41 3.43
CA ARG A 75 1.47 4.46 3.08
C ARG A 75 0.05 3.96 3.25
N ILE A 76 -0.79 4.83 3.79
CA ILE A 76 -2.20 4.53 4.03
C ILE A 76 -3.02 5.09 2.87
N LEU A 77 -3.83 4.24 2.23
CA LEU A 77 -4.51 4.53 0.97
C LEU A 77 -5.86 5.22 1.11
N ASN A 78 -6.45 5.20 2.31
CA ASN A 78 -7.88 5.49 2.50
C ASN A 78 -8.38 6.80 1.90
N THR A 79 -7.57 7.86 1.97
CA THR A 79 -8.00 9.19 1.56
C THR A 79 -7.59 9.57 0.14
N LEU A 80 -6.78 8.76 -0.52
CA LEU A 80 -6.20 9.13 -1.82
C LEU A 80 -7.25 9.23 -2.93
N VAL A 81 -8.24 8.33 -2.92
CA VAL A 81 -9.34 8.36 -3.90
C VAL A 81 -10.27 9.54 -3.63
N GLU A 82 -10.60 9.78 -2.37
CA GLU A 82 -11.60 10.77 -1.98
C GLU A 82 -11.13 12.21 -2.20
N ARG A 83 -9.85 12.46 -2.05
CA ARG A 83 -9.27 13.80 -2.30
C ARG A 83 -9.38 14.23 -3.75
N GLY A 84 -9.46 13.28 -4.70
CA GLY A 84 -9.42 13.61 -6.12
C GLY A 84 -8.12 14.24 -6.56
N ASP A 85 -7.07 14.10 -5.78
CA ASP A 85 -5.73 14.60 -6.07
C ASP A 85 -5.12 13.76 -7.19
N ILE A 86 -4.74 14.41 -8.28
CA ILE A 86 -4.13 13.75 -9.45
C ILE A 86 -2.89 12.94 -9.04
N PHE A 87 -2.04 13.49 -8.18
CA PHE A 87 -0.83 12.80 -7.75
C PHE A 87 -1.16 11.55 -6.93
N GLY A 88 -2.19 11.61 -6.09
CA GLY A 88 -2.69 10.45 -5.36
C GLY A 88 -3.22 9.38 -6.28
N LEU A 89 -3.96 9.76 -7.32
CA LEU A 89 -4.50 8.81 -8.30
C LEU A 89 -3.39 8.18 -9.13
N LEU A 90 -2.36 8.94 -9.51
CA LEU A 90 -1.19 8.39 -10.23
C LEU A 90 -0.40 7.43 -9.35
N TYR A 91 -0.25 7.74 -8.08
CA TYR A 91 0.37 6.84 -7.11
C TYR A 91 -0.41 5.53 -7.03
N LEU A 92 -1.74 5.60 -6.87
CA LEU A 92 -2.60 4.42 -6.84
C LEU A 92 -2.52 3.61 -8.13
N ARG A 93 -2.46 4.30 -9.29
CA ARG A 93 -2.30 3.61 -10.56
C ARG A 93 -1.06 2.74 -10.56
N ASN A 94 0.07 3.25 -10.07
CA ASN A 94 1.31 2.50 -10.00
C ASN A 94 1.20 1.31 -9.05
N VAL A 95 0.59 1.51 -7.87
CA VAL A 95 0.37 0.44 -6.90
C VAL A 95 -0.48 -0.68 -7.49
N LEU A 96 -1.62 -0.31 -8.11
CA LEU A 96 -2.57 -1.29 -8.62
C LEU A 96 -2.08 -2.00 -9.88
N LYS A 97 -1.29 -1.32 -10.70
CA LYS A 97 -0.75 -1.90 -11.94
C LYS A 97 0.38 -2.87 -11.70
N ALA A 98 1.31 -2.54 -10.81
CA ALA A 98 2.54 -3.30 -10.58
C ALA A 98 2.59 -3.98 -9.23
N GLY A 99 1.71 -3.60 -8.29
CA GLY A 99 1.73 -4.13 -6.94
C GLY A 99 1.22 -5.56 -6.84
N LYS A 100 1.67 -6.24 -5.80
CA LYS A 100 1.23 -7.59 -5.47
C LYS A 100 0.49 -7.54 -4.14
N ILE A 101 -0.65 -8.22 -4.08
CA ILE A 101 -1.43 -8.25 -2.85
C ILE A 101 -0.74 -9.12 -1.81
N LEU A 102 -0.56 -8.56 -0.62
CA LEU A 102 0.02 -9.27 0.51
C LEU A 102 -1.06 -9.86 1.42
N VAL A 103 -2.09 -9.09 1.68
CA VAL A 103 -3.19 -9.45 2.59
C VAL A 103 -4.49 -8.91 2.03
N ASP A 104 -5.56 -9.70 2.08
CA ASP A 104 -6.90 -9.29 1.68
C ASP A 104 -7.90 -9.90 2.66
N LYS A 105 -8.21 -9.19 3.73
CA LYS A 105 -9.10 -9.67 4.79
C LYS A 105 -10.56 -9.41 4.49
N ASN A 106 -10.84 -8.48 3.57
CA ASN A 106 -12.21 -8.10 3.22
C ASN A 106 -12.29 -7.79 1.73
N PRO A 107 -12.48 -8.83 0.89
CA PRO A 107 -12.54 -8.64 -0.57
C PRO A 107 -13.62 -7.67 -1.03
N LYS A 108 -14.73 -7.58 -0.30
CA LYS A 108 -15.79 -6.62 -0.63
C LYS A 108 -15.30 -5.19 -0.46
N VAL A 109 -14.62 -4.88 0.64
CA VAL A 109 -14.06 -3.54 0.88
C VAL A 109 -13.02 -3.21 -0.19
N ARG A 110 -12.17 -4.17 -0.53
CA ARG A 110 -11.18 -3.97 -1.58
C ARG A 110 -11.85 -3.73 -2.93
N GLY A 111 -12.88 -4.50 -3.26
CA GLY A 111 -13.65 -4.32 -4.49
C GLY A 111 -14.30 -2.94 -4.56
N ASP A 112 -14.91 -2.50 -3.48
CA ASP A 112 -15.52 -1.16 -3.40
C ASP A 112 -14.47 -0.06 -3.58
N PHE A 113 -13.30 -0.22 -2.99
CA PHE A 113 -12.19 0.71 -3.16
C PHE A 113 -11.75 0.78 -4.64
N LEU A 114 -11.57 -0.36 -5.29
CA LEU A 114 -11.16 -0.43 -6.69
C LEU A 114 -12.20 0.21 -7.60
N GLU A 115 -13.47 0.03 -7.32
CA GLU A 115 -14.56 0.63 -8.07
C GLU A 115 -14.54 2.17 -7.93
N ARG A 116 -14.38 2.69 -6.72
CA ARG A 116 -14.26 4.13 -6.49
C ARG A 116 -13.03 4.70 -7.18
N TYR A 117 -11.92 4.01 -7.11
CA TYR A 117 -10.71 4.39 -7.82
C TYR A 117 -10.95 4.48 -9.32
N GLY A 118 -11.57 3.45 -9.91
CA GLY A 118 -11.84 3.42 -11.34
C GLY A 118 -12.74 4.57 -11.78
N THR A 119 -13.75 4.91 -11.00
CA THR A 119 -14.65 6.05 -11.28
C THR A 119 -13.88 7.37 -11.25
N ARG A 120 -13.09 7.59 -10.21
CA ARG A 120 -12.30 8.82 -10.08
C ARG A 120 -11.24 8.92 -11.18
N PHE A 121 -10.61 7.81 -11.52
CA PHE A 121 -9.62 7.78 -12.60
C PHE A 121 -10.25 8.21 -13.91
N ARG A 122 -11.42 7.67 -14.27
CA ARG A 122 -12.12 8.04 -15.51
C ARG A 122 -12.49 9.52 -15.52
N GLU A 123 -12.92 10.08 -14.39
CA GLU A 123 -13.25 11.50 -14.28
C GLU A 123 -12.03 12.41 -14.51
N CYS A 124 -10.85 11.95 -14.13
CA CYS A 124 -9.63 12.74 -14.16
C CYS A 124 -8.65 12.33 -15.27
N GLU A 125 -9.04 11.39 -16.12
CA GLU A 125 -8.15 10.78 -17.11
C GLU A 125 -7.48 11.80 -18.03
N GLY A 126 -8.23 12.78 -18.51
CA GLY A 126 -7.67 13.82 -19.38
C GLY A 126 -6.54 14.60 -18.71
N LEU A 127 -6.73 15.00 -17.46
CA LEU A 127 -5.72 15.71 -16.69
C LEU A 127 -4.49 14.83 -16.40
N MET A 128 -4.74 13.57 -16.09
CA MET A 128 -3.64 12.63 -15.83
C MET A 128 -2.79 12.39 -17.08
N GLN A 129 -3.43 12.31 -18.25
CA GLN A 129 -2.70 12.17 -19.51
C GLN A 129 -1.80 13.37 -19.79
N GLU A 130 -2.25 14.57 -19.48
CA GLU A 130 -1.44 15.79 -19.62
C GLU A 130 -0.20 15.73 -18.71
N VAL A 131 -0.35 15.25 -17.47
CA VAL A 131 0.77 15.12 -16.53
C VAL A 131 1.75 14.05 -17.00
N LEU A 132 1.26 12.97 -17.61
CA LEU A 132 2.10 11.86 -18.07
C LEU A 132 2.75 12.14 -19.43
N ALA A 133 2.23 13.07 -20.17
CA ALA A 133 2.83 13.48 -21.44
C ALA A 133 4.06 14.35 -21.17
#